data_2c5bfcb028110d8facf6751c5591a83e
#
_entry.id   2c5bfcb028110d8facf6751c5591a83e
#
_cell.length_a   1.000
_cell.length_b   1.000
_cell.length_c   1.000
_cell.angle_alpha   90.00
_cell.angle_beta   90.00
_cell.angle_gamma   90.00
#
_symmetry.space_group_name_H-M   'P 1'
#
loop_
_entity.id
_entity.type
_entity.pdbx_description
1 polymer ?
#
loop_
_entity_poly.entity_id
_entity_poly.type
_entity_poly.pdbx_seq_one_letter_code
_entity_poly.pdbx_strand_id
1 'polypeptide(L)'
;MRYIGFDLGDGESCVAYLTRENAIEPRILSVSGSMSFVSAVADYQGETLVGPMALSTEGAENVAVRFKSRVRTSPDEAFGDVRRFLEGVTLQLKNATELEPLSECKTTVGCPAGWNDALREHYRALCEAAGLPNVTLTSESRAAFLYARNARGIAAGEDFLSGSTLVIDIGSSTLDFAYVVDGREHGVGTFGENFLGGGVLD
;
A
#
# COMPACT_ATOMS: atom_id res chain seq x y z
N MET A 1 20.98 5.30 2.56
CA MET A 1 19.75 4.75 3.14
C MET A 1 18.67 4.90 2.10
N ARG A 2 17.90 3.86 1.83
CA ARG A 2 16.82 3.85 0.84
C ARG A 2 15.50 3.55 1.54
N TYR A 3 14.43 4.12 1.04
CA TYR A 3 13.09 3.93 1.57
C TYR A 3 12.18 3.45 0.45
N ILE A 4 11.28 2.56 0.80
CA ILE A 4 10.21 2.04 -0.06
C ILE A 4 8.89 2.44 0.59
N GLY A 5 8.00 3.06 -0.19
CA GLY A 5 6.59 3.22 0.13
C GLY A 5 5.78 2.26 -0.72
N PHE A 6 5.00 1.41 -0.09
CA PHE A 6 4.15 0.47 -0.80
C PHE A 6 2.67 0.71 -0.41
N ASP A 7 1.91 1.12 -1.39
CA ASP A 7 0.46 1.19 -1.29
C ASP A 7 -0.13 -0.07 -1.93
N LEU A 8 -0.61 -0.99 -1.09
CA LEU A 8 -1.36 -2.16 -1.51
C LEU A 8 -2.84 -1.81 -1.43
N GLY A 9 -3.39 -1.28 -2.51
CA GLY A 9 -4.83 -1.05 -2.65
C GLY A 9 -5.60 -2.31 -3.03
N ASP A 10 -6.91 -2.32 -2.86
CA ASP A 10 -7.75 -3.46 -3.23
C ASP A 10 -7.97 -3.56 -4.75
N GLY A 11 -8.01 -2.45 -5.45
CA GLY A 11 -8.10 -2.38 -6.91
C GLY A 11 -6.75 -2.25 -7.58
N GLU A 12 -5.95 -1.29 -7.13
CA GLU A 12 -4.65 -0.97 -7.68
C GLU A 12 -3.60 -0.81 -6.58
N SER A 13 -2.37 -1.13 -6.92
CA SER A 13 -1.19 -0.99 -6.06
C SER A 13 -0.15 -0.11 -6.70
N CYS A 14 0.67 0.53 -5.87
CA CYS A 14 1.77 1.38 -6.30
C CYS A 14 2.96 1.22 -5.36
N VAL A 15 4.16 1.29 -5.92
CA VAL A 15 5.42 1.32 -5.15
C VAL A 15 6.17 2.59 -5.46
N ALA A 16 6.58 3.31 -4.43
CA ALA A 16 7.47 4.46 -4.55
C ALA A 16 8.77 4.21 -3.80
N TYR A 17 9.82 4.89 -4.19
CA TYR A 17 11.10 4.83 -3.51
C TYR A 17 11.73 6.20 -3.33
N LEU A 18 12.58 6.29 -2.31
CA LEU A 18 13.38 7.47 -2.01
C LEU A 18 14.81 7.03 -1.74
N THR A 19 15.78 7.65 -2.43
CA THR A 19 17.20 7.43 -2.22
C THR A 19 17.87 8.70 -1.69
N ARG A 20 19.15 8.64 -1.35
CA ARG A 20 19.89 9.85 -0.99
C ARG A 20 20.00 10.85 -2.13
N GLU A 21 20.00 10.37 -3.37
CA GLU A 21 20.15 11.20 -4.57
C GLU A 21 18.87 11.97 -4.90
N ASN A 22 17.69 11.37 -4.57
CA ASN A 22 16.38 12.00 -4.75
C ASN A 22 15.67 12.26 -3.42
N ALA A 23 16.42 12.63 -2.38
CA ALA A 23 15.92 12.75 -1.00
C ALA A 23 14.80 13.78 -0.78
N ILE A 24 14.49 14.59 -1.79
CA ILE A 24 13.46 15.64 -1.71
C ILE A 24 12.13 15.14 -2.26
N GLU A 25 12.16 14.28 -3.28
CA GLU A 25 10.94 13.86 -3.97
C GLU A 25 10.96 12.35 -4.25
N PRO A 26 9.98 11.58 -3.73
CA PRO A 26 9.85 10.16 -4.03
C PRO A 26 9.60 9.94 -5.52
N ARG A 27 10.13 8.85 -6.05
CA ARG A 27 9.87 8.39 -7.42
C ARG A 27 9.05 7.12 -7.39
N ILE A 28 8.16 6.98 -8.35
CA ILE A 28 7.38 5.76 -8.51
C ILE A 28 8.23 4.72 -9.22
N LEU A 29 8.23 3.51 -8.67
CA LEU A 29 8.88 2.35 -9.27
C LEU A 29 7.91 1.65 -10.20
N SER A 30 8.37 1.31 -11.41
CA SER A 30 7.58 0.50 -12.32
C SER A 30 7.60 -0.97 -11.86
N VAL A 31 6.41 -1.53 -11.67
CA VAL A 31 6.20 -2.95 -11.37
C VAL A 31 5.40 -3.56 -12.53
N SER A 32 5.85 -4.66 -13.09
CA SER A 32 5.24 -5.28 -14.29
C SER A 32 5.03 -4.30 -15.46
N GLY A 33 5.93 -3.32 -15.60
CA GLY A 33 5.88 -2.31 -16.66
C GLY A 33 4.94 -1.14 -16.42
N SER A 34 4.29 -1.04 -15.26
CA SER A 34 3.35 0.03 -14.92
C SER A 34 3.72 0.73 -13.63
N MET A 35 3.43 2.02 -13.55
CA MET A 35 3.63 2.83 -12.32
C MET A 35 2.55 2.57 -11.28
N SER A 36 1.30 2.32 -11.73
CA SER A 36 0.20 1.78 -10.95
C SER A 36 -0.26 0.50 -11.63
N PHE A 37 -0.51 -0.54 -10.88
CA PHE A 37 -0.84 -1.85 -11.43
C PHE A 37 -1.98 -2.49 -10.63
N VAL A 38 -2.85 -3.20 -11.34
CA VAL A 38 -3.97 -3.88 -10.72
C VAL A 38 -3.50 -4.84 -9.62
N SER A 39 -4.19 -4.84 -8.47
CA SER A 39 -3.93 -5.76 -7.37
C SER A 39 -4.50 -7.14 -7.71
N ALA A 40 -3.77 -7.86 -8.57
CA ALA A 40 -4.12 -9.19 -9.05
C ALA A 40 -2.92 -10.13 -8.91
N VAL A 41 -3.18 -11.38 -8.58
CA VAL A 41 -2.19 -12.46 -8.50
C VAL A 41 -2.75 -13.71 -9.15
N ALA A 42 -1.89 -14.47 -9.80
CA ALA A 42 -2.22 -15.76 -10.41
C ALA A 42 -0.99 -16.68 -10.39
N ASP A 43 -1.21 -17.97 -10.64
CA ASP A 43 -0.15 -18.95 -10.83
C ASP A 43 -0.11 -19.35 -12.30
N TYR A 44 1.10 -19.50 -12.85
CA TYR A 44 1.31 -19.96 -14.21
C TYR A 44 2.62 -20.74 -14.31
N GLN A 45 2.56 -22.02 -14.67
CA GLN A 45 3.73 -22.89 -14.83
C GLN A 45 4.69 -22.92 -13.64
N GLY A 46 4.16 -22.80 -12.42
CA GLY A 46 4.95 -22.78 -11.18
C GLY A 46 5.52 -21.40 -10.81
N GLU A 47 5.22 -20.38 -11.57
CA GLU A 47 5.57 -18.99 -11.26
C GLU A 47 4.35 -18.18 -10.77
N THR A 48 4.59 -17.20 -9.93
CA THR A 48 3.57 -16.27 -9.47
C THR A 48 3.56 -15.02 -10.33
N LEU A 49 2.46 -14.80 -11.02
CA LEU A 49 2.20 -13.59 -11.82
C LEU A 49 1.50 -12.54 -10.95
N VAL A 50 1.86 -11.26 -11.13
CA VAL A 50 1.21 -10.12 -10.44
C VAL A 50 0.84 -9.01 -11.43
N GLY A 51 -0.13 -8.21 -11.04
CA GLY A 51 -0.58 -7.08 -11.85
C GLY A 51 -1.30 -7.52 -13.14
N PRO A 52 -1.15 -6.77 -14.24
CA PRO A 52 -1.84 -7.07 -15.50
C PRO A 52 -1.56 -8.47 -16.04
N MET A 53 -0.35 -9.00 -15.82
CA MET A 53 0.03 -10.35 -16.27
C MET A 53 -0.82 -11.44 -15.64
N ALA A 54 -1.22 -11.27 -14.37
CA ALA A 54 -2.09 -12.23 -13.68
C ALA A 54 -3.48 -12.34 -14.33
N LEU A 55 -3.94 -11.30 -15.02
CA LEU A 55 -5.26 -11.25 -15.66
C LEU A 55 -5.21 -11.59 -17.16
N SER A 56 -4.08 -11.35 -17.83
CA SER A 56 -3.97 -11.45 -19.28
C SER A 56 -3.31 -12.74 -19.76
N THR A 57 -2.67 -13.50 -18.87
CA THR A 57 -1.99 -14.74 -19.26
C THR A 57 -3.00 -15.86 -19.46
N GLU A 58 -3.10 -16.36 -20.69
CA GLU A 58 -3.96 -17.51 -21.02
C GLU A 58 -3.45 -18.77 -20.30
N GLY A 59 -4.36 -19.48 -19.64
CA GLY A 59 -4.01 -20.64 -18.83
C GLY A 59 -3.46 -20.33 -17.44
N ALA A 60 -3.50 -19.08 -16.98
CA ALA A 60 -3.22 -18.75 -15.60
C ALA A 60 -4.28 -19.34 -14.66
N GLU A 61 -3.83 -19.89 -13.54
CA GLU A 61 -4.66 -20.55 -12.53
C GLU A 61 -4.67 -19.74 -11.23
N ASN A 62 -5.60 -20.06 -10.33
CA ASN A 62 -5.70 -19.43 -8.99
C ASN A 62 -5.71 -17.89 -9.05
N VAL A 63 -6.39 -17.34 -10.05
CA VAL A 63 -6.47 -15.88 -10.23
C VAL A 63 -7.24 -15.27 -9.06
N ALA A 64 -6.63 -14.33 -8.36
CA ALA A 64 -7.24 -13.61 -7.26
C ALA A 64 -7.11 -12.10 -7.44
N VAL A 65 -8.20 -11.40 -7.14
CA VAL A 65 -8.34 -9.95 -7.10
C VAL A 65 -9.11 -9.54 -5.86
N ARG A 66 -9.10 -8.27 -5.51
CA ARG A 66 -9.86 -7.72 -4.37
C ARG A 66 -9.66 -8.51 -3.07
N PHE A 67 -8.46 -9.01 -2.84
CA PHE A 67 -8.15 -9.86 -1.69
C PHE A 67 -8.05 -9.05 -0.39
N LYS A 68 -7.69 -7.77 -0.44
CA LYS A 68 -7.56 -6.92 0.76
C LYS A 68 -8.91 -6.65 1.43
N SER A 69 -9.97 -6.43 0.67
CA SER A 69 -11.33 -6.25 1.20
C SER A 69 -11.86 -7.50 1.89
N ARG A 70 -11.42 -8.69 1.47
CA ARG A 70 -11.83 -9.98 2.04
C ARG A 70 -11.14 -10.33 3.37
N VAL A 71 -10.13 -9.58 3.79
CA VAL A 71 -9.38 -9.85 5.03
C VAL A 71 -10.28 -9.94 6.27
N ARG A 72 -11.41 -9.21 6.30
CA ARG A 72 -12.34 -9.24 7.44
C ARG A 72 -13.39 -10.34 7.36
N THR A 73 -13.73 -10.81 6.16
CA THR A 73 -14.78 -11.80 5.93
C THR A 73 -14.24 -13.21 5.74
N SER A 74 -13.08 -13.34 5.14
CA SER A 74 -12.40 -14.60 4.85
C SER A 74 -10.89 -14.44 5.06
N PRO A 75 -10.43 -14.23 6.31
CA PRO A 75 -9.06 -13.79 6.59
C PRO A 75 -8.00 -14.78 6.07
N ASP A 76 -8.18 -16.08 6.29
CA ASP A 76 -7.17 -17.07 5.93
C ASP A 76 -6.91 -17.13 4.41
N GLU A 77 -7.99 -17.16 3.62
CA GLU A 77 -7.91 -17.14 2.17
C GLU A 77 -7.34 -15.81 1.66
N ALA A 78 -7.87 -14.70 2.16
CA ALA A 78 -7.45 -13.37 1.76
C ALA A 78 -5.97 -13.11 2.07
N PHE A 79 -5.49 -13.52 3.24
CA PHE A 79 -4.07 -13.41 3.57
C PHE A 79 -3.18 -14.35 2.76
N GLY A 80 -3.71 -15.50 2.33
CA GLY A 80 -3.03 -16.36 1.37
C GLY A 80 -2.78 -15.65 0.04
N ASP A 81 -3.80 -15.00 -0.50
CA ASP A 81 -3.68 -14.23 -1.74
C ASP A 81 -2.80 -12.98 -1.57
N VAL A 82 -2.95 -12.24 -0.46
CA VAL A 82 -2.06 -11.12 -0.12
C VAL A 82 -0.60 -11.56 -0.10
N ARG A 83 -0.32 -12.71 0.52
CA ARG A 83 1.03 -13.26 0.59
C ARG A 83 1.59 -13.55 -0.79
N ARG A 84 0.85 -14.27 -1.63
CA ARG A 84 1.26 -14.59 -3.01
C ARG A 84 1.55 -13.33 -3.82
N PHE A 85 0.68 -12.32 -3.70
CA PHE A 85 0.85 -11.04 -4.37
C PHE A 85 2.12 -10.31 -3.88
N LEU A 86 2.33 -10.24 -2.57
CA LEU A 86 3.52 -9.62 -1.98
C LEU A 86 4.81 -10.34 -2.38
N GLU A 87 4.82 -11.68 -2.42
CA GLU A 87 5.97 -12.47 -2.86
C GLU A 87 6.33 -12.16 -4.32
N GLY A 88 5.32 -12.09 -5.20
CA GLY A 88 5.51 -11.75 -6.61
C GLY A 88 6.00 -10.31 -6.83
N VAL A 89 5.44 -9.35 -6.10
CA VAL A 89 5.93 -7.96 -6.14
C VAL A 89 7.36 -7.87 -5.60
N THR A 90 7.64 -8.49 -4.46
CA THR A 90 8.98 -8.47 -3.85
C THR A 90 10.04 -9.06 -4.77
N LEU A 91 9.69 -10.09 -5.55
CA LEU A 91 10.61 -10.65 -6.56
C LEU A 91 10.99 -9.60 -7.61
N GLN A 92 10.04 -8.78 -8.05
CA GLN A 92 10.32 -7.69 -8.98
C GLN A 92 11.15 -6.57 -8.32
N LEU A 93 10.88 -6.25 -7.07
CA LEU A 93 11.67 -5.27 -6.32
C LEU A 93 13.13 -5.69 -6.14
N LYS A 94 13.41 -6.99 -6.01
CA LYS A 94 14.79 -7.52 -5.96
C LYS A 94 15.58 -7.28 -7.23
N ASN A 95 14.90 -7.14 -8.36
CA ASN A 95 15.52 -6.89 -9.66
C ASN A 95 15.64 -5.39 -9.99
N ALA A 96 15.12 -4.50 -9.13
CA ALA A 96 15.20 -3.06 -9.32
C ALA A 96 16.54 -2.52 -8.83
N THR A 97 17.37 -2.03 -9.75
CA THR A 97 18.72 -1.51 -9.45
C THR A 97 18.71 -0.32 -8.49
N GLU A 98 17.63 0.46 -8.50
CA GLU A 98 17.42 1.61 -7.61
C GLU A 98 17.35 1.21 -6.13
N LEU A 99 16.96 -0.05 -5.87
CA LEU A 99 16.75 -0.58 -4.51
C LEU A 99 17.91 -1.45 -4.02
N GLU A 100 18.97 -1.67 -4.81
CA GLU A 100 20.08 -2.54 -4.45
C GLU A 100 20.98 -1.97 -3.33
N PRO A 101 21.28 -2.75 -2.29
CA PRO A 101 20.66 -4.03 -1.96
C PRO A 101 19.31 -3.83 -1.27
N LEU A 102 18.31 -4.58 -1.68
CA LEU A 102 16.94 -4.48 -1.13
C LEU A 102 16.92 -4.67 0.40
N SER A 103 17.77 -5.55 0.94
CA SER A 103 17.86 -5.83 2.38
C SER A 103 18.20 -4.62 3.26
N GLU A 104 18.81 -3.58 2.69
CA GLU A 104 19.15 -2.34 3.40
C GLU A 104 18.04 -1.27 3.31
N CYS A 105 16.99 -1.52 2.56
CA CYS A 105 15.87 -0.61 2.45
C CYS A 105 15.03 -0.61 3.73
N LYS A 106 14.31 0.49 3.98
CA LYS A 106 13.24 0.58 4.95
C LYS A 106 11.93 0.66 4.21
N THR A 107 11.00 -0.23 4.53
CA THR A 107 9.71 -0.31 3.85
C THR A 107 8.60 0.23 4.75
N THR A 108 7.79 1.13 4.21
CA THR A 108 6.54 1.56 4.82
C THR A 108 5.39 1.07 3.95
N VAL A 109 4.45 0.34 4.56
CA VAL A 109 3.29 -0.21 3.84
C VAL A 109 2.01 0.43 4.37
N GLY A 110 1.13 0.82 3.46
CA GLY A 110 -0.20 1.34 3.77
C GLY A 110 -1.13 0.24 4.30
N CYS A 111 -1.93 0.56 5.31
CA CYS A 111 -3.01 -0.30 5.77
C CYS A 111 -4.26 0.52 6.12
N PRO A 112 -5.47 -0.05 6.00
CA PRO A 112 -6.70 0.63 6.39
C PRO A 112 -6.67 1.10 7.85
N ALA A 113 -7.17 2.31 8.10
CA ALA A 113 -7.23 2.89 9.44
C ALA A 113 -8.07 2.04 10.39
N GLY A 114 -9.13 1.40 9.88
CA GLY A 114 -10.05 0.56 10.65
C GLY A 114 -9.52 -0.82 11.05
N TRP A 115 -8.29 -1.20 10.68
CA TRP A 115 -7.72 -2.47 11.11
C TRP A 115 -7.25 -2.40 12.56
N ASN A 116 -7.60 -3.40 13.36
CA ASN A 116 -7.13 -3.54 14.72
C ASN A 116 -5.66 -4.00 14.77
N ASP A 117 -5.04 -3.94 15.96
CA ASP A 117 -3.63 -4.25 16.15
C ASP A 117 -3.28 -5.69 15.75
N ALA A 118 -4.18 -6.66 15.95
CA ALA A 118 -3.93 -8.05 15.59
C ALA A 118 -3.86 -8.23 14.06
N LEU A 119 -4.75 -7.59 13.29
CA LEU A 119 -4.72 -7.60 11.83
C LEU A 119 -3.47 -6.87 11.30
N ARG A 120 -3.13 -5.73 11.89
CA ARG A 120 -1.92 -4.97 11.52
C ARG A 120 -0.65 -5.77 11.75
N GLU A 121 -0.53 -6.42 12.91
CA GLU A 121 0.64 -7.23 13.23
C GLU A 121 0.75 -8.45 12.30
N HIS A 122 -0.36 -9.13 12.02
CA HIS A 122 -0.38 -10.23 11.06
C HIS A 122 0.04 -9.78 9.66
N TYR A 123 -0.49 -8.63 9.20
CA TYR A 123 -0.14 -8.07 7.90
C TYR A 123 1.33 -7.65 7.82
N ARG A 124 1.87 -7.03 8.88
CA ARG A 124 3.29 -6.68 8.96
C ARG A 124 4.17 -7.92 8.83
N ALA A 125 3.87 -8.96 9.62
CA ALA A 125 4.59 -10.23 9.58
C ALA A 125 4.53 -10.90 8.20
N LEU A 126 3.40 -10.77 7.50
CA LEU A 126 3.20 -11.27 6.14
C LEU A 126 4.08 -10.53 5.13
N CYS A 127 4.15 -9.20 5.23
CA CYS A 127 5.03 -8.38 4.39
C CYS A 127 6.51 -8.77 4.59
N GLU A 128 6.94 -8.97 5.84
CA GLU A 128 8.30 -9.40 6.16
C GLU A 128 8.58 -10.82 5.63
N ALA A 129 7.63 -11.75 5.82
CA ALA A 129 7.74 -13.12 5.32
C ALA A 129 7.81 -13.19 3.79
N ALA A 130 7.13 -12.27 3.09
CA ALA A 130 7.23 -12.12 1.63
C ALA A 130 8.57 -11.50 1.16
N GLY A 131 9.42 -11.10 2.10
CA GLY A 131 10.77 -10.60 1.83
C GLY A 131 10.91 -9.09 1.72
N LEU A 132 9.90 -8.32 2.11
CA LEU A 132 10.04 -6.87 2.27
C LEU A 132 10.89 -6.55 3.51
N PRO A 133 11.94 -5.76 3.40
CA PRO A 133 12.86 -5.51 4.51
C PRO A 133 12.35 -4.40 5.45
N ASN A 134 12.59 -4.57 6.75
CA ASN A 134 12.38 -3.53 7.77
C ASN A 134 11.00 -2.85 7.67
N VAL A 135 9.94 -3.63 7.75
CA VAL A 135 8.56 -3.18 7.51
C VAL A 135 8.02 -2.37 8.67
N THR A 136 7.46 -1.21 8.35
CA THR A 136 6.59 -0.42 9.23
C THR A 136 5.25 -0.20 8.54
N LEU A 137 4.17 -0.13 9.31
CA LEU A 137 2.85 0.18 8.80
C LEU A 137 2.46 1.63 9.07
N THR A 138 1.70 2.21 8.15
CA THR A 138 1.05 3.51 8.33
C THR A 138 -0.40 3.42 7.85
N SER A 139 -1.31 4.25 8.39
CA SER A 139 -2.64 4.36 7.81
C SER A 139 -2.58 5.02 6.43
N GLU A 140 -3.44 4.58 5.51
CA GLU A 140 -3.54 5.14 4.15
C GLU A 140 -3.89 6.64 4.22
N SER A 141 -4.84 7.01 5.05
CA SER A 141 -5.19 8.41 5.31
C SER A 141 -4.03 9.26 5.84
N ARG A 142 -3.16 8.69 6.71
CA ARG A 142 -1.95 9.39 7.16
C ARG A 142 -0.95 9.57 6.03
N ALA A 143 -0.77 8.56 5.19
CA ALA A 143 0.12 8.65 4.03
C ALA A 143 -0.36 9.74 3.06
N ALA A 144 -1.66 9.79 2.76
CA ALA A 144 -2.30 10.82 1.95
C ALA A 144 -2.10 12.22 2.53
N PHE A 145 -2.28 12.40 3.86
CA PHE A 145 -2.02 13.67 4.53
C PHE A 145 -0.58 14.13 4.38
N LEU A 146 0.38 13.22 4.63
CA LEU A 146 1.81 13.54 4.51
C LEU A 146 2.20 13.89 3.07
N TYR A 147 1.64 13.19 2.10
CA TYR A 147 1.84 13.49 0.68
C TYR A 147 1.30 14.88 0.34
N ALA A 148 0.03 15.16 0.69
CA ALA A 148 -0.59 16.46 0.41
C ALA A 148 0.18 17.63 1.06
N ARG A 149 0.69 17.41 2.27
CA ARG A 149 1.52 18.38 2.97
C ARG A 149 2.83 18.69 2.24
N ASN A 150 3.48 17.66 1.69
CA ASN A 150 4.80 17.79 1.06
C ASN A 150 4.71 18.17 -0.43
N ALA A 151 3.77 17.54 -1.20
CA ALA A 151 3.69 17.69 -2.65
C ALA A 151 3.28 19.09 -3.09
N ARG A 152 2.58 19.84 -2.27
CA ARG A 152 2.18 21.21 -2.62
C ARG A 152 3.27 22.22 -2.34
N GLY A 153 4.51 21.73 -2.00
CA GLY A 153 5.46 22.66 -1.41
C GLY A 153 4.70 23.47 -0.41
N ILE A 154 3.88 22.90 0.44
CA ILE A 154 2.99 23.69 1.20
C ILE A 154 3.85 24.67 1.94
N ALA A 155 4.40 25.39 1.08
CA ALA A 155 4.65 26.78 1.11
C ALA A 155 3.30 27.54 1.18
N ALA A 156 2.20 26.86 1.19
CA ALA A 156 0.94 27.33 1.70
C ALA A 156 1.16 27.38 3.20
N GLY A 157 1.82 28.36 3.61
CA GLY A 157 2.04 28.92 4.90
C GLY A 157 1.85 28.00 6.10
N GLU A 158 2.47 28.37 7.18
CA GLU A 158 2.30 27.83 8.51
C GLU A 158 0.84 27.46 8.90
N ASP A 159 -0.15 28.03 8.23
CA ASP A 159 -1.59 27.85 8.47
C ASP A 159 -2.13 26.44 8.14
N PHE A 160 -1.52 25.66 7.25
CA PHE A 160 -1.98 24.28 6.99
C PHE A 160 -1.58 23.30 8.11
N LEU A 161 -0.56 23.64 8.87
CA LEU A 161 -0.10 22.82 10.01
C LEU A 161 -0.73 23.27 11.33
N SER A 162 -1.28 24.49 11.37
CA SER A 162 -2.01 25.03 12.51
C SER A 162 -3.50 24.78 12.32
N GLY A 163 -4.11 24.11 13.27
CA GLY A 163 -5.55 23.86 13.25
C GLY A 163 -5.93 22.41 12.99
N SER A 164 -7.15 22.20 12.55
CA SER A 164 -7.75 20.86 12.37
C SER A 164 -7.95 20.54 10.91
N THR A 165 -7.52 19.35 10.49
CA THR A 165 -7.69 18.83 9.14
C THR A 165 -8.41 17.50 9.21
N LEU A 166 -9.47 17.32 8.41
CA LEU A 166 -10.10 16.04 8.15
C LEU A 166 -9.57 15.50 6.82
N VAL A 167 -8.94 14.34 6.87
CA VAL A 167 -8.54 13.59 5.68
C VAL A 167 -9.63 12.57 5.39
N ILE A 168 -10.13 12.57 4.17
CA ILE A 168 -11.10 11.59 3.67
C ILE A 168 -10.43 10.85 2.52
N ASP A 169 -10.19 9.58 2.72
CA ASP A 169 -9.62 8.68 1.73
C ASP A 169 -10.70 7.74 1.19
N ILE A 170 -11.03 7.87 -0.07
CA ILE A 170 -12.07 7.10 -0.75
C ILE A 170 -11.37 6.10 -1.67
N GLY A 171 -11.06 4.93 -1.11
CA GLY A 171 -10.47 3.81 -1.85
C GLY A 171 -11.51 2.99 -2.63
N SER A 172 -11.07 1.97 -3.34
CA SER A 172 -11.95 1.06 -4.07
C SER A 172 -12.80 0.19 -3.14
N SER A 173 -12.32 -0.13 -1.94
CA SER A 173 -12.99 -1.01 -0.98
C SER A 173 -13.27 -0.37 0.37
N THR A 174 -12.59 0.71 0.71
CA THR A 174 -12.68 1.38 2.02
C THR A 174 -12.91 2.86 1.87
N LEU A 175 -13.56 3.41 2.87
CA LEU A 175 -13.64 4.85 3.13
C LEU A 175 -12.98 5.10 4.47
N ASP A 176 -11.83 5.73 4.46
CA ASP A 176 -11.03 5.98 5.66
C ASP A 176 -11.03 7.47 6.02
N PHE A 177 -11.13 7.74 7.30
CA PHE A 177 -11.09 9.09 7.85
C PHE A 177 -9.93 9.24 8.82
N ALA A 178 -9.18 10.33 8.72
CA ALA A 178 -8.20 10.70 9.72
C ALA A 178 -8.41 12.15 10.16
N TYR A 179 -8.52 12.36 11.45
CA TYR A 179 -8.57 13.68 12.03
C TYR A 179 -7.19 14.08 12.53
N VAL A 180 -6.69 15.17 11.99
CA VAL A 180 -5.33 15.68 12.26
C VAL A 180 -5.45 17.06 12.90
N VAL A 181 -4.79 17.26 14.05
CA VAL A 181 -4.70 18.55 14.74
C VAL A 181 -3.23 18.89 14.91
N ASP A 182 -2.84 20.08 14.49
CA ASP A 182 -1.47 20.57 14.53
C ASP A 182 -0.46 19.54 13.98
N GLY A 183 -0.81 18.93 12.86
CA GLY A 183 0.01 17.93 12.16
C GLY A 183 0.09 16.55 12.83
N ARG A 184 -0.70 16.28 13.88
CA ARG A 184 -0.78 15.01 14.61
C ARG A 184 -2.12 14.34 14.38
N GLU A 185 -2.09 13.07 14.00
CA GLU A 185 -3.30 12.26 13.87
C GLU A 185 -3.87 11.90 15.25
N HIS A 186 -5.17 12.13 15.41
CA HIS A 186 -5.90 11.82 16.64
C HIS A 186 -6.67 10.50 16.48
N GLY A 187 -6.29 9.49 17.24
CA GLY A 187 -6.88 8.15 17.16
C GLY A 187 -8.39 8.09 17.43
N VAL A 188 -8.96 9.04 18.16
CA VAL A 188 -10.40 9.11 18.44
C VAL A 188 -11.22 9.54 17.22
N GLY A 189 -10.60 10.26 16.26
CA GLY A 189 -11.25 10.74 15.06
C GLY A 189 -10.85 9.96 13.80
N THR A 190 -10.02 8.91 13.96
CA THR A 190 -9.55 8.11 12.85
C THR A 190 -10.30 6.79 12.83
N PHE A 191 -11.03 6.52 11.76
CA PHE A 191 -11.77 5.29 11.55
C PHE A 191 -11.87 4.96 10.06
N GLY A 192 -12.19 3.72 9.74
CA GLY A 192 -12.39 3.26 8.38
C GLY A 192 -13.71 2.49 8.26
N GLU A 193 -14.41 2.69 7.15
CA GLU A 193 -15.61 1.97 6.77
C GLU A 193 -15.34 1.12 5.53
N ASN A 194 -15.44 -0.20 5.68
CA ASN A 194 -15.10 -1.15 4.60
C ASN A 194 -16.26 -1.47 3.65
N PHE A 195 -17.43 -0.86 3.87
CA PHE A 195 -18.62 -1.10 3.05
C PHE A 195 -18.96 0.10 2.14
N LEU A 196 -18.21 1.19 2.22
CA LEU A 196 -18.47 2.42 1.50
C LEU A 196 -17.36 2.79 0.49
N GLY A 197 -16.55 1.82 0.08
CA GLY A 197 -15.56 2.06 -0.98
C GLY A 197 -16.18 2.22 -2.36
N GLY A 198 -15.45 2.82 -3.31
CA GLY A 198 -15.91 3.07 -4.69
C GLY A 198 -16.47 1.84 -5.40
N GLY A 199 -15.93 0.65 -5.13
CA GLY A 199 -16.42 -0.61 -5.70
C GLY A 199 -17.79 -1.10 -5.18
N VAL A 200 -18.41 -0.36 -4.25
CA VAL A 200 -19.80 -0.61 -3.77
C VAL A 200 -20.79 0.30 -4.49
N LEU A 201 -20.30 1.36 -5.14
CA LEU A 201 -21.12 2.37 -5.83
C LEU A 201 -21.35 2.03 -7.31
N ASP A 202 -20.68 1.01 -7.83
CA ASP A 202 -20.85 0.43 -9.17
C ASP A 202 -21.83 -0.75 -9.12
#